data_be7a48541a74706dc5019ea44c3d9c87
#
_entry.id   be7a48541a74706dc5019ea44c3d9c87
#
_cell.length_a   1.000
_cell.length_b   1.000
_cell.length_c   1.000
_cell.angle_alpha   90.00
_cell.angle_beta   90.00
_cell.angle_gamma   90.00
#
_symmetry.space_group_name_H-M   'P 1'
#
loop_
_entity.id
_entity.type
_entity.pdbx_description
1 polymer ?
#
loop_
_entity_poly.entity_id
_entity_poly.type
_entity_poly.pdbx_seq_one_letter_code
_entity_poly.pdbx_strand_id
1 'polypeptide(L)'
;MLDLSVIFTKLNIEIIKLLSREKLHIREIADRIKCSPAKVHSCIKILKQYGIAKEIDDKNRKVIVLNYDNDATNQILGLIGNESKPVTVEKIGLFDTISPLDFRYYGRNKKIFSKLHPYLTEAGFISYTLKVEAALTRTLAKNRICSGKIAEEVEKACRQVTPEEVYAEEDRIKHNMRALANCIRDKVSAEAKPFVHFTSTSYDIIATADAMRYKEFTENVLVPELLSLESTLIRLALREKNTLQIGRTHGQHAEPITFGFAISQFVSRLGTSIIRIRRAGNNLRGKMSGAVGAYNASSLFFEDPVKFEEQVLDELKLKPSPVSTQVVEAEFLVDYLNSVISAFGILANLADDMRHLQRNEIAEVGEFFEAKQVGSSTMPQKRNPINFENVKSMWKEMMPRMITMYSDQISEHQRDLTNSASMRFIPEILAGFYVSVVRMEKIMSNLSVDKNNLEKNFGMAKHMIIAEPLYILLAANGHQDAHEYVRGMTLKSQSTKKPLIELVRNDKSIQPYLKKLSKRQLEILNDASKYTGFAQKKTQMVCEHWIKELNLGI
;
A
#
# COMPACT_ATOMS: atom_id res chain seq x y z
N MET A 1 34.08 8.36 -44.22
CA MET A 1 33.08 7.35 -44.60
C MET A 1 33.61 6.01 -44.19
N LEU A 2 32.90 5.22 -43.39
CA LEU A 2 33.30 3.85 -43.00
C LEU A 2 33.29 2.97 -44.28
N ASP A 3 34.44 2.37 -44.65
CA ASP A 3 34.45 1.36 -45.68
C ASP A 3 33.94 0.04 -45.07
N LEU A 4 32.66 -0.19 -45.22
CA LEU A 4 31.95 -1.34 -44.65
C LEU A 4 32.49 -2.67 -45.23
N SER A 5 33.06 -2.69 -46.43
CA SER A 5 33.62 -3.89 -47.07
C SER A 5 34.81 -4.47 -46.29
N VAL A 6 35.60 -3.59 -45.68
CA VAL A 6 36.78 -3.97 -44.88
C VAL A 6 36.37 -4.54 -43.50
N ILE A 7 35.27 -4.04 -42.94
CA ILE A 7 34.77 -4.42 -41.61
C ILE A 7 33.96 -5.73 -41.70
N PHE A 8 33.09 -5.88 -42.69
CA PHE A 8 32.20 -7.04 -42.88
C PHE A 8 32.87 -8.25 -43.51
N THR A 9 34.16 -8.47 -43.27
CA THR A 9 34.78 -9.75 -43.58
C THR A 9 34.31 -10.84 -42.60
N LYS A 10 34.23 -12.10 -43.06
CA LYS A 10 33.81 -13.24 -42.20
C LYS A 10 34.63 -13.27 -40.89
N LEU A 11 35.95 -13.06 -40.99
CA LEU A 11 36.86 -13.12 -39.85
C LEU A 11 36.63 -11.95 -38.88
N ASN A 12 36.41 -10.71 -39.36
CA ASN A 12 36.15 -9.58 -38.53
C ASN A 12 34.81 -9.73 -37.78
N ILE A 13 33.78 -10.26 -38.45
CA ILE A 13 32.48 -10.56 -37.83
C ILE A 13 32.65 -11.61 -36.73
N GLU A 14 33.40 -12.67 -36.92
CA GLU A 14 33.68 -13.71 -35.91
C GLU A 14 34.42 -13.10 -34.70
N ILE A 15 35.40 -12.23 -34.93
CA ILE A 15 36.14 -11.53 -33.88
C ILE A 15 35.18 -10.61 -33.10
N ILE A 16 34.36 -9.80 -33.78
CA ILE A 16 33.39 -8.90 -33.13
C ILE A 16 32.39 -9.70 -32.29
N LYS A 17 31.84 -10.83 -32.82
CA LYS A 17 30.94 -11.71 -32.08
C LYS A 17 31.61 -12.33 -30.86
N LEU A 18 32.86 -12.65 -30.90
CA LEU A 18 33.60 -13.19 -29.78
C LEU A 18 33.85 -12.13 -28.71
N LEU A 19 34.30 -10.95 -29.14
CA LEU A 19 34.56 -9.80 -28.25
C LEU A 19 33.29 -9.16 -27.65
N SER A 20 32.12 -9.44 -28.24
CA SER A 20 30.83 -9.00 -27.62
C SER A 20 30.48 -9.78 -26.37
N ARG A 21 31.10 -10.95 -26.16
CA ARG A 21 30.81 -11.82 -25.02
C ARG A 21 31.85 -11.74 -23.91
N GLU A 22 33.11 -11.48 -24.26
CA GLU A 22 34.22 -11.49 -23.30
C GLU A 22 35.42 -10.66 -23.76
N LYS A 23 36.27 -10.26 -22.79
CA LYS A 23 37.58 -9.62 -23.04
C LYS A 23 38.63 -10.68 -23.31
N LEU A 24 39.38 -10.59 -24.38
CA LEU A 24 40.33 -11.62 -24.72
C LEU A 24 41.68 -11.07 -25.20
N HIS A 25 42.76 -11.77 -24.88
CA HIS A 25 44.06 -11.53 -25.49
C HIS A 25 44.10 -12.02 -26.92
N ILE A 26 44.91 -11.40 -27.79
CA ILE A 26 45.02 -11.75 -29.24
C ILE A 26 45.23 -13.24 -29.46
N ARG A 27 46.07 -13.93 -28.68
CA ARG A 27 46.31 -15.36 -28.80
C ARG A 27 45.06 -16.19 -28.47
N GLU A 28 44.30 -15.81 -27.48
CA GLU A 28 43.05 -16.46 -27.09
C GLU A 28 41.97 -16.32 -28.18
N ILE A 29 41.91 -15.14 -28.81
CA ILE A 29 41.05 -14.94 -29.99
C ILE A 29 41.49 -15.86 -31.11
N ALA A 30 42.81 -15.95 -31.40
CA ALA A 30 43.35 -16.78 -32.46
C ALA A 30 43.04 -18.28 -32.24
N ASP A 31 43.19 -18.77 -31.02
CA ASP A 31 42.91 -20.15 -30.65
C ASP A 31 41.42 -20.48 -30.80
N ARG A 32 40.52 -19.59 -30.37
CA ARG A 32 39.06 -19.84 -30.45
C ARG A 32 38.49 -19.83 -31.85
N ILE A 33 38.99 -18.93 -32.69
CA ILE A 33 38.56 -18.87 -34.12
C ILE A 33 39.43 -19.74 -35.05
N LYS A 34 40.36 -20.51 -34.50
CA LYS A 34 41.29 -21.41 -35.22
C LYS A 34 42.02 -20.67 -36.35
N CYS A 35 42.61 -19.54 -36.05
CA CYS A 35 43.32 -18.68 -36.99
C CYS A 35 44.71 -18.32 -36.47
N SER A 36 45.64 -17.94 -37.35
CA SER A 36 46.99 -17.54 -36.90
C SER A 36 46.93 -16.20 -36.11
N PRO A 37 47.73 -16.04 -35.02
CA PRO A 37 47.77 -14.81 -34.24
C PRO A 37 48.14 -13.59 -35.08
N ALA A 38 48.97 -13.72 -36.10
CA ALA A 38 49.35 -12.63 -37.03
C ALA A 38 48.14 -12.10 -37.82
N LYS A 39 47.27 -13.01 -38.27
CA LYS A 39 46.06 -12.66 -39.02
C LYS A 39 45.01 -11.98 -38.12
N VAL A 40 44.84 -12.48 -36.88
CA VAL A 40 44.01 -11.85 -35.86
C VAL A 40 44.52 -10.45 -35.51
N HIS A 41 45.85 -10.31 -35.34
CA HIS A 41 46.46 -9.02 -35.06
C HIS A 41 46.16 -7.99 -36.16
N SER A 42 46.23 -8.42 -37.46
CA SER A 42 45.88 -7.52 -38.58
C SER A 42 44.41 -7.11 -38.55
N CYS A 43 43.50 -8.02 -38.24
CA CYS A 43 42.07 -7.72 -38.09
C CYS A 43 41.81 -6.76 -36.91
N ILE A 44 42.41 -7.00 -35.75
CA ILE A 44 42.30 -6.13 -34.57
C ILE A 44 42.84 -4.75 -34.88
N LYS A 45 43.94 -4.62 -35.63
CA LYS A 45 44.50 -3.34 -36.07
C LYS A 45 43.47 -2.54 -36.90
N ILE A 46 42.75 -3.20 -37.79
CA ILE A 46 41.69 -2.59 -38.59
C ILE A 46 40.54 -2.17 -37.68
N LEU A 47 40.05 -3.06 -36.82
CA LEU A 47 38.94 -2.75 -35.90
C LEU A 47 39.28 -1.60 -34.93
N LYS A 48 40.54 -1.47 -34.50
CA LYS A 48 41.04 -0.34 -33.70
C LYS A 48 41.09 0.95 -34.54
N GLN A 49 41.52 0.88 -35.77
CA GLN A 49 41.57 2.06 -36.68
C GLN A 49 40.18 2.65 -36.90
N TYR A 50 39.16 1.85 -36.97
CA TYR A 50 37.76 2.29 -37.12
C TYR A 50 37.07 2.55 -35.77
N GLY A 51 37.80 2.47 -34.64
CA GLY A 51 37.28 2.71 -33.31
C GLY A 51 36.32 1.63 -32.79
N ILE A 52 36.20 0.48 -33.43
CA ILE A 52 35.29 -0.63 -33.10
C ILE A 52 35.83 -1.45 -31.92
N ALA A 53 37.15 -1.63 -31.86
CA ALA A 53 37.83 -2.31 -30.76
C ALA A 53 38.85 -1.39 -30.08
N LYS A 54 39.12 -1.62 -28.82
CA LYS A 54 40.18 -0.97 -28.06
C LYS A 54 40.96 -1.96 -27.22
N GLU A 55 42.19 -1.62 -26.88
CA GLU A 55 43.06 -2.40 -26.01
C GLU A 55 43.03 -1.80 -24.63
N ILE A 56 42.88 -2.62 -23.61
CA ILE A 56 42.89 -2.21 -22.20
C ILE A 56 43.85 -3.10 -21.40
N ASP A 57 44.39 -2.58 -20.31
CA ASP A 57 45.13 -3.37 -19.34
C ASP A 57 44.15 -4.01 -18.34
N ASP A 58 44.17 -5.34 -18.25
CA ASP A 58 43.38 -6.10 -17.29
C ASP A 58 44.31 -7.05 -16.50
N LYS A 59 44.48 -6.77 -15.21
CA LYS A 59 45.34 -7.54 -14.29
C LYS A 59 46.78 -7.78 -14.83
N ASN A 60 47.41 -6.72 -15.29
CA ASN A 60 48.76 -6.73 -15.89
C ASN A 60 48.86 -7.44 -17.24
N ARG A 61 47.74 -7.60 -17.93
CA ARG A 61 47.69 -8.26 -19.23
C ARG A 61 46.91 -7.40 -20.23
N LYS A 62 47.42 -7.22 -21.43
CA LYS A 62 46.75 -6.50 -22.51
C LYS A 62 45.65 -7.34 -23.13
N VAL A 63 44.41 -6.90 -23.05
CA VAL A 63 43.25 -7.54 -23.66
C VAL A 63 42.52 -6.63 -24.65
N ILE A 64 41.88 -7.21 -25.63
CA ILE A 64 41.06 -6.53 -26.62
C ILE A 64 39.61 -6.57 -26.17
N VAL A 65 38.94 -5.42 -26.28
CA VAL A 65 37.50 -5.24 -25.96
C VAL A 65 36.84 -4.47 -27.10
N LEU A 66 35.53 -4.62 -27.26
CA LEU A 66 34.78 -3.77 -28.14
C LEU A 66 34.66 -2.34 -27.53
N ASN A 67 34.68 -1.35 -28.41
CA ASN A 67 34.48 0.04 -28.01
C ASN A 67 33.01 0.41 -28.15
N TYR A 68 32.22 0.16 -27.14
CA TYR A 68 30.79 0.44 -27.12
C TYR A 68 30.46 1.95 -27.10
N ASP A 69 31.43 2.82 -26.84
CA ASP A 69 31.25 4.26 -26.89
C ASP A 69 31.23 4.80 -28.33
N ASN A 70 31.51 3.93 -29.31
CA ASN A 70 31.48 4.25 -30.73
C ASN A 70 30.15 3.77 -31.35
N ASP A 71 29.36 4.69 -31.91
CA ASP A 71 28.07 4.39 -32.53
C ASP A 71 28.17 3.34 -33.64
N ALA A 72 29.25 3.32 -34.41
CA ALA A 72 29.48 2.31 -35.44
C ALA A 72 29.58 0.89 -34.86
N THR A 73 30.15 0.74 -33.66
CA THR A 73 30.21 -0.58 -32.97
C THR A 73 28.81 -1.07 -32.66
N ASN A 74 27.94 -0.24 -32.13
CA ASN A 74 26.56 -0.59 -31.78
C ASN A 74 25.72 -0.89 -33.03
N GLN A 75 25.89 -0.13 -34.11
CA GLN A 75 25.24 -0.40 -35.39
C GLN A 75 25.67 -1.75 -35.99
N ILE A 76 26.96 -2.05 -35.96
CA ILE A 76 27.49 -3.35 -36.46
C ILE A 76 26.94 -4.50 -35.61
N LEU A 77 26.91 -4.39 -34.29
CA LEU A 77 26.35 -5.40 -33.41
C LEU A 77 24.87 -5.67 -33.72
N GLY A 78 24.09 -4.62 -33.95
CA GLY A 78 22.68 -4.75 -34.38
C GLY A 78 22.53 -5.49 -35.72
N LEU A 79 23.41 -5.21 -36.70
CA LEU A 79 23.38 -5.84 -38.03
C LEU A 79 23.77 -7.33 -38.00
N ILE A 80 24.68 -7.73 -37.11
CA ILE A 80 25.15 -9.14 -37.01
C ILE A 80 24.32 -9.97 -36.01
N GLY A 81 23.23 -9.41 -35.48
CA GLY A 81 22.33 -10.13 -34.55
C GLY A 81 22.92 -10.35 -33.16
N ASN A 82 23.93 -9.61 -32.75
CA ASN A 82 24.46 -9.59 -31.41
C ASN A 82 23.85 -8.40 -30.62
N GLU A 83 23.56 -8.62 -29.35
CA GLU A 83 23.06 -7.57 -28.50
C GLU A 83 24.06 -6.41 -28.39
N SER A 84 23.55 -5.18 -28.49
CA SER A 84 24.28 -3.98 -28.11
C SER A 84 24.75 -4.09 -26.64
N LYS A 85 25.78 -3.29 -26.29
CA LYS A 85 26.38 -3.22 -24.93
C LYS A 85 25.44 -3.75 -23.86
N PRO A 86 25.79 -4.81 -23.12
CA PRO A 86 25.04 -5.15 -21.92
C PRO A 86 25.04 -3.90 -21.04
N VAL A 87 23.84 -3.44 -20.68
CA VAL A 87 23.69 -2.34 -19.73
C VAL A 87 24.32 -2.82 -18.44
N THR A 88 25.59 -2.47 -18.20
CA THR A 88 26.21 -2.65 -16.89
C THR A 88 25.55 -1.62 -15.98
N VAL A 89 24.50 -2.02 -15.30
CA VAL A 89 23.85 -1.23 -14.28
C VAL A 89 24.77 -1.28 -13.07
N GLU A 90 25.70 -0.33 -12.99
CA GLU A 90 26.54 -0.17 -11.80
C GLU A 90 25.69 0.21 -10.58
N LYS A 91 24.54 0.86 -10.81
CA LYS A 91 23.57 1.24 -9.78
C LYS A 91 22.19 1.42 -10.42
N ILE A 92 21.20 0.69 -9.96
CA ILE A 92 19.80 0.87 -10.40
C ILE A 92 19.31 2.22 -9.89
N GLY A 93 18.94 3.11 -10.81
CA GLY A 93 18.31 4.38 -10.50
C GLY A 93 16.82 4.22 -10.21
N LEU A 94 16.21 5.24 -9.59
CA LEU A 94 14.78 5.20 -9.25
C LEU A 94 13.88 4.94 -10.47
N PHE A 95 14.26 5.43 -11.65
CA PHE A 95 13.46 5.28 -12.88
C PHE A 95 13.75 4.00 -13.66
N ASP A 96 14.70 3.19 -13.18
CA ASP A 96 15.03 1.86 -13.74
C ASP A 96 14.26 0.75 -13.03
N THR A 97 13.52 1.08 -11.96
CA THR A 97 12.66 0.14 -11.21
C THR A 97 11.36 -0.15 -11.96
N ILE A 98 10.80 -1.35 -11.76
CA ILE A 98 9.57 -1.81 -12.44
C ILE A 98 8.33 -1.42 -11.63
N SER A 99 8.39 -1.48 -10.30
CA SER A 99 7.23 -1.19 -9.47
C SER A 99 6.85 0.29 -9.50
N PRO A 100 5.60 0.63 -9.91
CA PRO A 100 5.13 2.01 -9.86
C PRO A 100 5.07 2.57 -8.44
N LEU A 101 5.04 1.73 -7.40
CA LEU A 101 5.17 2.18 -6.01
C LEU A 101 6.50 2.90 -5.80
N ASP A 102 7.60 2.38 -6.34
CA ASP A 102 8.93 2.96 -6.18
C ASP A 102 9.04 4.34 -6.83
N PHE A 103 8.89 4.41 -8.15
CA PHE A 103 9.16 5.66 -8.87
C PHE A 103 8.00 6.66 -8.84
N ARG A 104 6.74 6.21 -8.72
CA ARG A 104 5.57 7.09 -8.82
C ARG A 104 5.15 7.66 -7.46
N TYR A 105 5.14 6.85 -6.41
CA TYR A 105 4.54 7.22 -5.12
C TYR A 105 5.56 7.41 -4.01
N TYR A 106 6.51 6.49 -3.87
CA TYR A 106 7.42 6.41 -2.75
C TYR A 106 8.72 7.21 -2.99
N GLY A 107 9.52 6.89 -3.99
CA GLY A 107 10.87 7.42 -4.15
C GLY A 107 10.93 8.90 -4.55
N ARG A 108 9.86 9.47 -5.13
CA ARG A 108 9.77 10.90 -5.46
C ARG A 108 9.26 11.76 -4.31
N ASN A 109 8.75 11.18 -3.24
CA ASN A 109 8.19 11.87 -2.10
C ASN A 109 9.02 11.61 -0.85
N LYS A 110 9.91 12.55 -0.50
CA LYS A 110 10.81 12.42 0.65
C LYS A 110 10.09 12.17 1.98
N LYS A 111 8.88 12.73 2.18
CA LYS A 111 8.10 12.50 3.40
C LYS A 111 7.58 11.06 3.47
N ILE A 112 7.03 10.55 2.37
CA ILE A 112 6.57 9.16 2.29
C ILE A 112 7.78 8.23 2.43
N PHE A 113 8.87 8.51 1.70
CA PHE A 113 10.11 7.76 1.79
C PHE A 113 10.59 7.60 3.25
N SER A 114 10.75 8.70 3.97
CA SER A 114 11.26 8.67 5.34
C SER A 114 10.37 7.87 6.31
N LYS A 115 9.06 7.80 6.04
CA LYS A 115 8.09 7.05 6.85
C LYS A 115 8.11 5.55 6.55
N LEU A 116 8.25 5.15 5.29
CA LEU A 116 8.15 3.76 4.85
C LEU A 116 9.50 3.04 4.89
N HIS A 117 10.59 3.74 4.56
CA HIS A 117 11.93 3.17 4.42
C HIS A 117 12.38 2.30 5.60
N PRO A 118 12.23 2.70 6.86
CA PRO A 118 12.71 1.90 7.98
C PRO A 118 12.00 0.54 8.13
N TYR A 119 10.80 0.39 7.58
CA TYR A 119 9.92 -0.75 7.84
C TYR A 119 9.65 -1.62 6.61
N LEU A 120 9.40 -0.99 5.45
CA LEU A 120 8.83 -1.68 4.29
C LEU A 120 9.82 -1.96 3.17
N THR A 121 11.03 -1.39 3.21
CA THR A 121 12.08 -1.67 2.24
C THR A 121 12.85 -2.94 2.58
N GLU A 122 13.63 -3.43 1.63
CA GLU A 122 14.55 -4.55 1.86
C GLU A 122 15.65 -4.17 2.87
N ALA A 123 16.17 -2.95 2.82
CA ALA A 123 17.08 -2.44 3.85
C ALA A 123 16.43 -2.44 5.25
N GLY A 124 15.15 -2.09 5.32
CA GLY A 124 14.36 -2.23 6.55
C GLY A 124 14.27 -3.67 7.00
N PHE A 125 13.91 -4.60 6.11
CA PHE A 125 13.85 -6.03 6.43
C PHE A 125 15.17 -6.55 6.98
N ILE A 126 16.29 -6.32 6.30
CA ILE A 126 17.64 -6.73 6.79
C ILE A 126 17.93 -6.11 8.17
N SER A 127 17.59 -4.83 8.39
CA SER A 127 17.77 -4.20 9.69
C SER A 127 16.98 -4.91 10.80
N TYR A 128 15.76 -5.36 10.52
CA TYR A 128 14.95 -6.09 11.50
C TYR A 128 15.43 -7.51 11.73
N THR A 129 15.91 -8.23 10.72
CA THR A 129 16.54 -9.55 10.90
C THR A 129 17.78 -9.46 11.77
N LEU A 130 18.61 -8.42 11.60
CA LEU A 130 19.78 -8.14 12.45
C LEU A 130 19.40 -7.82 13.91
N LYS A 131 18.28 -7.11 14.14
CA LYS A 131 17.75 -6.87 15.50
C LYS A 131 17.35 -8.19 16.18
N VAL A 132 16.74 -9.13 15.44
CA VAL A 132 16.36 -10.44 15.96
C VAL A 132 17.60 -11.26 16.35
N GLU A 133 18.64 -11.31 15.49
CA GLU A 133 19.90 -11.98 15.79
C GLU A 133 20.59 -11.40 17.03
N ALA A 134 20.58 -10.08 17.19
CA ALA A 134 21.12 -9.43 18.38
C ALA A 134 20.33 -9.77 19.65
N ALA A 135 19.00 -9.79 19.59
CA ALA A 135 18.13 -10.17 20.70
C ALA A 135 18.33 -11.64 21.11
N LEU A 136 18.44 -12.53 20.12
CA LEU A 136 18.77 -13.93 20.34
C LEU A 136 20.07 -14.05 21.15
N THR A 137 21.16 -13.42 20.71
CA THR A 137 22.46 -13.55 21.37
C THR A 137 22.45 -12.91 22.76
N ARG A 138 21.76 -11.78 22.96
CA ARG A 138 21.57 -11.20 24.31
C ARG A 138 20.84 -12.16 25.26
N THR A 139 19.82 -12.84 24.74
CA THR A 139 19.06 -13.82 25.55
C THR A 139 19.89 -15.07 25.86
N LEU A 140 20.75 -15.52 24.92
CA LEU A 140 21.73 -16.57 25.20
C LEU A 140 22.64 -16.18 26.35
N ALA A 141 23.14 -14.94 26.36
CA ALA A 141 24.00 -14.45 27.44
C ALA A 141 23.25 -14.36 28.79
N LYS A 142 21.99 -13.89 28.82
CA LYS A 142 21.15 -13.90 30.02
C LYS A 142 20.97 -15.29 30.60
N ASN A 143 20.89 -16.30 29.75
CA ASN A 143 20.77 -17.71 30.13
C ASN A 143 22.15 -18.40 30.29
N ARG A 144 23.28 -17.65 30.32
CA ARG A 144 24.63 -18.14 30.55
C ARG A 144 25.13 -19.15 29.51
N ILE A 145 24.57 -19.17 28.33
CA ILE A 145 25.04 -19.99 27.18
C ILE A 145 26.30 -19.35 26.55
N CYS A 146 26.36 -18.03 26.55
CA CYS A 146 27.57 -17.29 26.18
C CYS A 146 27.84 -16.14 27.19
N SER A 147 28.95 -15.46 27.06
CA SER A 147 29.26 -14.30 27.91
C SER A 147 28.55 -13.04 27.43
N GLY A 148 28.31 -12.08 28.34
CA GLY A 148 27.78 -10.76 27.97
C GLY A 148 28.64 -10.03 26.93
N LYS A 149 29.97 -10.21 27.01
CA LYS A 149 30.92 -9.65 26.04
C LYS A 149 30.67 -10.16 24.60
N ILE A 150 30.36 -11.45 24.47
CA ILE A 150 29.99 -12.04 23.16
C ILE A 150 28.70 -11.41 22.63
N ALA A 151 27.70 -11.23 23.48
CA ALA A 151 26.43 -10.60 23.07
C ALA A 151 26.63 -9.15 22.60
N GLU A 152 27.44 -8.36 23.33
CA GLU A 152 27.80 -6.99 22.94
C GLU A 152 28.54 -6.94 21.59
N GLU A 153 29.45 -7.88 21.37
CA GLU A 153 30.23 -7.99 20.14
C GLU A 153 29.30 -8.33 18.94
N VAL A 154 28.40 -9.30 19.08
CA VAL A 154 27.43 -9.65 18.05
C VAL A 154 26.46 -8.50 17.77
N GLU A 155 25.97 -7.83 18.82
CA GLU A 155 25.11 -6.66 18.65
C GLU A 155 25.81 -5.52 17.89
N LYS A 156 27.09 -5.26 18.19
CA LYS A 156 27.91 -4.28 17.46
C LYS A 156 28.10 -4.69 16.01
N ALA A 157 28.34 -5.96 15.72
CA ALA A 157 28.48 -6.49 14.38
C ALA A 157 27.16 -6.35 13.59
N CYS A 158 26.01 -6.66 14.21
CA CYS A 158 24.69 -6.48 13.60
C CYS A 158 24.42 -5.03 13.16
N ARG A 159 24.95 -4.03 13.89
CA ARG A 159 24.81 -2.62 13.49
C ARG A 159 25.70 -2.21 12.31
N GLN A 160 26.68 -3.04 11.93
CA GLN A 160 27.67 -2.75 10.88
C GLN A 160 27.40 -3.52 9.59
N VAL A 161 26.58 -4.56 9.62
CA VAL A 161 26.21 -5.33 8.43
C VAL A 161 25.28 -4.50 7.56
N THR A 162 25.58 -4.45 6.25
CA THR A 162 24.78 -3.72 5.27
C THR A 162 24.00 -4.68 4.37
N PRO A 163 22.89 -4.23 3.76
CA PRO A 163 22.14 -5.03 2.79
C PRO A 163 23.02 -5.50 1.62
N GLU A 164 23.93 -4.65 1.14
CA GLU A 164 24.82 -4.95 0.02
C GLU A 164 25.76 -6.11 0.34
N GLU A 165 26.30 -6.15 1.57
CA GLU A 165 27.15 -7.27 2.04
C GLU A 165 26.34 -8.58 2.09
N VAL A 166 25.11 -8.52 2.62
CA VAL A 166 24.24 -9.71 2.75
C VAL A 166 23.88 -10.26 1.37
N TYR A 167 23.52 -9.40 0.43
CA TYR A 167 23.16 -9.83 -0.93
C TYR A 167 24.37 -10.33 -1.72
N ALA A 168 25.54 -9.72 -1.58
CA ALA A 168 26.77 -10.21 -2.20
C ALA A 168 27.14 -11.62 -1.69
N GLU A 169 26.95 -11.89 -0.40
CA GLU A 169 27.18 -13.20 0.19
C GLU A 169 26.07 -14.20 -0.24
N GLU A 170 24.81 -13.76 -0.29
CA GLU A 170 23.69 -14.57 -0.79
C GLU A 170 23.91 -15.01 -2.24
N ASP A 171 24.40 -14.11 -3.08
CA ASP A 171 24.74 -14.44 -4.48
C ASP A 171 25.80 -15.53 -4.58
N ARG A 172 26.74 -15.57 -3.63
CA ARG A 172 27.79 -16.58 -3.55
C ARG A 172 27.28 -17.94 -3.08
N ILE A 173 26.44 -17.96 -2.02
CA ILE A 173 26.03 -19.20 -1.34
C ILE A 173 24.60 -19.65 -1.62
N LYS A 174 23.78 -18.78 -2.25
CA LYS A 174 22.37 -19.01 -2.62
C LYS A 174 21.44 -19.35 -1.45
N HIS A 175 21.69 -18.70 -0.28
CA HIS A 175 20.87 -18.86 0.92
C HIS A 175 20.90 -17.59 1.77
N ASN A 176 19.75 -16.89 1.87
CA ASN A 176 19.61 -15.57 2.46
C ASN A 176 20.01 -15.49 3.95
N MET A 177 19.36 -16.26 4.83
CA MET A 177 19.64 -16.17 6.28
C MET A 177 21.03 -16.70 6.64
N ARG A 178 21.56 -17.67 5.89
CA ARG A 178 22.94 -18.08 6.08
C ARG A 178 23.93 -16.98 5.65
N ALA A 179 23.61 -16.23 4.60
CA ALA A 179 24.39 -15.07 4.17
C ALA A 179 24.41 -14.00 5.27
N LEU A 180 23.24 -13.65 5.82
CA LEU A 180 23.14 -12.73 6.97
C LEU A 180 24.05 -13.20 8.14
N ALA A 181 23.91 -14.47 8.54
CA ALA A 181 24.71 -15.03 9.63
C ALA A 181 26.22 -14.99 9.31
N ASN A 182 26.64 -15.29 8.06
CA ASN A 182 28.04 -15.19 7.66
C ASN A 182 28.56 -13.74 7.77
N CYS A 183 27.81 -12.75 7.29
CA CYS A 183 28.20 -11.34 7.40
C CYS A 183 28.36 -10.88 8.86
N ILE A 184 27.52 -11.36 9.78
CA ILE A 184 27.71 -11.10 11.22
C ILE A 184 28.98 -11.80 11.71
N ARG A 185 29.17 -13.09 11.39
CA ARG A 185 30.31 -13.91 11.79
C ARG A 185 31.64 -13.34 11.32
N ASP A 186 31.70 -12.69 10.18
CA ASP A 186 32.93 -12.07 9.65
C ASP A 186 33.36 -10.82 10.43
N LYS A 187 32.43 -10.24 11.21
CA LYS A 187 32.69 -9.04 12.02
C LYS A 187 32.88 -9.31 13.51
N VAL A 188 32.91 -10.58 13.91
CA VAL A 188 33.07 -10.99 15.31
C VAL A 188 34.27 -11.92 15.50
N SER A 189 34.77 -12.01 16.75
CA SER A 189 35.87 -12.88 17.16
C SER A 189 35.56 -14.36 16.91
N ALA A 190 36.61 -15.20 16.89
CA ALA A 190 36.44 -16.65 16.75
C ALA A 190 35.60 -17.24 17.89
N GLU A 191 35.67 -16.67 19.09
CA GLU A 191 34.90 -17.10 20.27
C GLU A 191 33.39 -16.77 20.12
N ALA A 192 33.05 -15.66 19.47
CA ALA A 192 31.65 -15.24 19.29
C ALA A 192 30.97 -15.92 18.10
N LYS A 193 31.71 -16.33 17.05
CA LYS A 193 31.19 -16.98 15.85
C LYS A 193 30.19 -18.12 16.08
N PRO A 194 30.42 -19.05 17.05
CA PRO A 194 29.51 -20.16 17.29
C PRO A 194 28.10 -19.72 17.76
N PHE A 195 27.96 -18.55 18.38
CA PHE A 195 26.73 -18.07 18.97
C PHE A 195 25.88 -17.22 18.04
N VAL A 196 26.36 -16.91 16.84
CA VAL A 196 25.57 -16.26 15.78
C VAL A 196 24.59 -17.28 15.19
N HIS A 197 23.29 -16.96 15.18
CA HIS A 197 22.22 -17.84 14.68
C HIS A 197 22.10 -19.17 15.46
N PHE A 198 22.50 -19.17 16.73
CA PHE A 198 22.56 -20.38 17.56
C PHE A 198 21.18 -20.92 17.88
N THR A 199 20.97 -22.23 17.69
CA THR A 199 19.70 -22.97 17.85
C THR A 199 18.57 -22.55 16.92
N SER A 200 18.77 -21.57 16.04
CA SER A 200 17.70 -20.99 15.21
C SER A 200 17.65 -21.57 13.79
N THR A 201 16.52 -21.39 13.16
CA THR A 201 16.29 -21.61 11.73
C THR A 201 15.93 -20.30 11.03
N SER A 202 15.97 -20.28 9.70
CA SER A 202 15.70 -19.07 8.91
C SER A 202 14.40 -18.37 9.29
N TYR A 203 13.32 -19.12 9.51
CA TYR A 203 12.01 -18.53 9.83
C TYR A 203 11.84 -18.13 11.30
N ASP A 204 12.69 -18.54 12.20
CA ASP A 204 12.77 -17.93 13.54
C ASP A 204 13.14 -16.45 13.40
N ILE A 205 14.02 -16.14 12.46
CA ILE A 205 14.49 -14.78 12.20
C ILE A 205 13.51 -14.02 11.30
N ILE A 206 13.11 -14.60 10.15
CA ILE A 206 12.25 -13.95 9.14
C ILE A 206 10.87 -13.62 9.70
N ALA A 207 10.16 -14.62 10.25
CA ALA A 207 8.80 -14.41 10.75
C ALA A 207 8.76 -13.43 11.91
N THR A 208 9.76 -13.49 12.80
CA THR A 208 9.88 -12.57 13.94
C THR A 208 10.21 -11.15 13.47
N ALA A 209 11.13 -10.99 12.51
CA ALA A 209 11.45 -9.69 11.92
C ALA A 209 10.24 -9.06 11.19
N ASP A 210 9.48 -9.85 10.45
CA ASP A 210 8.27 -9.40 9.77
C ASP A 210 7.18 -8.98 10.76
N ALA A 211 6.92 -9.77 11.79
CA ALA A 211 5.98 -9.42 12.85
C ALA A 211 6.37 -8.11 13.54
N MET A 212 7.66 -7.94 13.85
CA MET A 212 8.20 -6.75 14.50
C MET A 212 8.05 -5.50 13.61
N ARG A 213 8.52 -5.57 12.36
CA ARG A 213 8.49 -4.41 11.45
C ARG A 213 7.07 -3.97 11.08
N TYR A 214 6.14 -4.90 10.85
CA TYR A 214 4.75 -4.56 10.54
C TYR A 214 3.99 -4.03 11.75
N LYS A 215 4.26 -4.55 12.95
CA LYS A 215 3.73 -3.99 14.20
C LYS A 215 4.22 -2.56 14.42
N GLU A 216 5.53 -2.32 14.34
CA GLU A 216 6.12 -0.99 14.53
C GLU A 216 5.69 -0.01 13.42
N PHE A 217 5.59 -0.44 12.16
CA PHE A 217 5.01 0.34 11.08
C PHE A 217 3.56 0.76 11.40
N THR A 218 2.76 -0.18 11.88
CA THR A 218 1.36 0.08 12.23
C THR A 218 1.25 1.15 13.31
N GLU A 219 1.97 1.00 14.41
CA GLU A 219 1.89 1.93 15.54
C GLU A 219 2.52 3.29 15.25
N ASN A 220 3.68 3.33 14.60
CA ASN A 220 4.48 4.54 14.46
C ASN A 220 4.16 5.34 13.19
N VAL A 221 3.55 4.71 12.18
CA VAL A 221 3.34 5.33 10.87
C VAL A 221 1.88 5.27 10.42
N LEU A 222 1.31 4.06 10.32
CA LEU A 222 -0.01 3.88 9.72
C LEU A 222 -1.13 4.43 10.61
N VAL A 223 -1.15 4.07 11.89
CA VAL A 223 -2.19 4.53 12.82
C VAL A 223 -2.17 6.06 13.01
N PRO A 224 -1.03 6.73 13.21
CA PRO A 224 -0.99 8.20 13.24
C PRO A 224 -1.58 8.87 12.00
N GLU A 225 -1.33 8.35 10.81
CA GLU A 225 -1.88 8.91 9.57
C GLU A 225 -3.40 8.66 9.45
N LEU A 226 -3.88 7.48 9.86
CA LEU A 226 -5.31 7.17 9.93
C LEU A 226 -6.04 8.08 10.93
N LEU A 227 -5.45 8.36 12.10
CA LEU A 227 -6.00 9.30 13.08
C LEU A 227 -6.05 10.72 12.54
N SER A 228 -5.08 11.14 11.72
CA SER A 228 -5.11 12.42 11.02
C SER A 228 -6.29 12.52 10.05
N LEU A 229 -6.48 11.48 9.21
CA LEU A 229 -7.62 11.39 8.30
C LEU A 229 -8.95 11.38 9.07
N GLU A 230 -9.06 10.59 10.12
CA GLU A 230 -10.26 10.52 10.97
C GLU A 230 -10.60 11.89 11.56
N SER A 231 -9.60 12.59 12.10
CA SER A 231 -9.74 13.96 12.61
C SER A 231 -10.22 14.94 11.53
N THR A 232 -9.76 14.77 10.30
CA THR A 232 -10.19 15.57 9.15
C THR A 232 -11.65 15.30 8.79
N LEU A 233 -12.08 14.03 8.77
CA LEU A 233 -13.47 13.66 8.51
C LEU A 233 -14.40 14.14 9.61
N ILE A 234 -13.99 14.05 10.88
CA ILE A 234 -14.76 14.57 12.03
C ILE A 234 -14.94 16.08 11.91
N ARG A 235 -13.86 16.84 11.65
CA ARG A 235 -13.96 18.30 11.46
C ARG A 235 -14.89 18.66 10.30
N LEU A 236 -14.82 17.95 9.19
CA LEU A 236 -15.70 18.14 8.04
C LEU A 236 -17.16 17.84 8.40
N ALA A 237 -17.42 16.70 9.05
CA ALA A 237 -18.78 16.32 9.47
C ALA A 237 -19.40 17.35 10.42
N LEU A 238 -18.64 17.81 11.42
CA LEU A 238 -19.12 18.83 12.37
C LEU A 238 -19.32 20.18 11.71
N ARG A 239 -18.44 20.61 10.81
CA ARG A 239 -18.58 21.86 10.04
C ARG A 239 -19.86 21.87 9.19
N GLU A 240 -20.18 20.75 8.57
CA GLU A 240 -21.28 20.62 7.63
C GLU A 240 -22.52 19.94 8.24
N LYS A 241 -22.59 19.78 9.56
CA LYS A 241 -23.70 19.09 10.25
C LYS A 241 -25.08 19.73 10.02
N ASN A 242 -25.09 21.01 9.64
CA ASN A 242 -26.32 21.78 9.35
C ASN A 242 -26.52 22.03 7.84
N THR A 243 -25.59 21.65 7.00
CA THR A 243 -25.65 21.87 5.55
C THR A 243 -26.61 20.88 4.93
N LEU A 244 -27.76 21.36 4.45
CA LEU A 244 -28.82 20.54 3.84
C LEU A 244 -28.31 19.82 2.59
N GLN A 245 -28.62 18.54 2.48
CA GLN A 245 -28.35 17.71 1.32
C GLN A 245 -29.56 16.82 1.03
N ILE A 246 -29.87 16.60 -0.23
CA ILE A 246 -30.82 15.55 -0.61
C ILE A 246 -30.13 14.18 -0.50
N GLY A 247 -30.69 13.29 0.34
CA GLY A 247 -30.27 11.90 0.40
C GLY A 247 -30.61 11.17 -0.91
N ARG A 248 -29.78 10.22 -1.29
CA ARG A 248 -30.01 9.42 -2.51
C ARG A 248 -29.92 7.93 -2.17
N THR A 249 -30.95 7.19 -2.56
CA THR A 249 -30.96 5.73 -2.58
C THR A 249 -31.19 5.27 -4.01
N HIS A 250 -30.47 4.22 -4.46
CA HIS A 250 -30.54 3.75 -5.85
C HIS A 250 -30.27 4.84 -6.91
N GLY A 251 -29.52 5.89 -6.54
CA GLY A 251 -29.26 7.05 -7.38
C GLY A 251 -30.43 8.03 -7.50
N GLN A 252 -31.58 7.76 -6.85
CA GLN A 252 -32.76 8.62 -6.86
C GLN A 252 -32.79 9.52 -5.61
N HIS A 253 -33.40 10.71 -5.74
CA HIS A 253 -33.64 11.59 -4.62
C HIS A 253 -34.61 10.93 -3.62
N ALA A 254 -34.21 10.92 -2.36
CA ALA A 254 -34.95 10.36 -1.23
C ALA A 254 -35.25 11.48 -0.20
N GLU A 255 -35.09 11.18 1.09
CA GLU A 255 -35.33 12.14 2.15
C GLU A 255 -34.15 13.11 2.31
N PRO A 256 -34.38 14.33 2.82
CA PRO A 256 -33.32 15.27 3.15
C PRO A 256 -32.50 14.78 4.34
N ILE A 257 -31.19 14.94 4.19
CA ILE A 257 -30.18 14.72 5.24
C ILE A 257 -29.34 15.98 5.37
N THR A 258 -28.22 15.90 6.11
CA THR A 258 -27.16 16.90 6.04
C THR A 258 -25.89 16.31 5.43
N PHE A 259 -25.07 17.14 4.77
CA PHE A 259 -23.79 16.69 4.24
C PHE A 259 -22.88 16.17 5.35
N GLY A 260 -22.89 16.81 6.54
CA GLY A 260 -22.18 16.29 7.71
C GLY A 260 -22.64 14.89 8.13
N PHE A 261 -23.93 14.59 8.02
CA PHE A 261 -24.45 13.25 8.30
C PHE A 261 -23.94 12.22 7.27
N ALA A 262 -23.89 12.57 6.01
CA ALA A 262 -23.32 11.73 4.97
C ALA A 262 -21.84 11.40 5.22
N ILE A 263 -21.05 12.35 5.73
CA ILE A 263 -19.65 12.12 6.11
C ILE A 263 -19.54 11.31 7.41
N SER A 264 -20.45 11.48 8.38
CA SER A 264 -20.36 10.81 9.69
C SER A 264 -20.40 9.27 9.62
N GLN A 265 -20.99 8.69 8.56
CA GLN A 265 -20.91 7.26 8.33
C GLN A 265 -19.47 6.78 8.09
N PHE A 266 -18.66 7.56 7.36
CA PHE A 266 -17.25 7.25 7.11
C PHE A 266 -16.40 7.44 8.37
N VAL A 267 -16.70 8.44 9.20
CA VAL A 267 -16.13 8.58 10.55
C VAL A 267 -16.35 7.30 11.35
N SER A 268 -17.59 6.81 11.43
CA SER A 268 -17.88 5.59 12.20
C SER A 268 -17.17 4.35 11.67
N ARG A 269 -17.12 4.19 10.35
CA ARG A 269 -16.49 3.03 9.70
C ARG A 269 -14.96 3.05 9.83
N LEU A 270 -14.35 4.22 9.63
CA LEU A 270 -12.91 4.38 9.73
C LEU A 270 -12.43 4.24 11.18
N GLY A 271 -13.10 4.88 12.13
CA GLY A 271 -12.81 4.74 13.56
C GLY A 271 -12.82 3.28 14.01
N THR A 272 -13.85 2.51 13.64
CA THR A 272 -13.91 1.06 13.89
C THR A 272 -12.71 0.33 13.28
N SER A 273 -12.32 0.71 12.06
CA SER A 273 -11.20 0.05 11.36
C SER A 273 -9.85 0.38 11.96
N ILE A 274 -9.64 1.59 12.47
CA ILE A 274 -8.42 1.97 13.19
C ILE A 274 -8.20 1.06 14.40
N ILE A 275 -9.25 0.83 15.20
CA ILE A 275 -9.18 -0.09 16.36
C ILE A 275 -8.84 -1.51 15.90
N ARG A 276 -9.47 -2.00 14.83
CA ARG A 276 -9.21 -3.35 14.28
C ARG A 276 -7.77 -3.51 13.79
N ILE A 277 -7.25 -2.54 13.02
CA ILE A 277 -5.87 -2.54 12.52
C ILE A 277 -4.88 -2.55 13.68
N ARG A 278 -5.07 -1.66 14.67
CA ARG A 278 -4.22 -1.60 15.87
C ARG A 278 -4.22 -2.92 16.64
N ARG A 279 -5.41 -3.50 16.86
CA ARG A 279 -5.53 -4.80 17.54
C ARG A 279 -4.84 -5.92 16.77
N ALA A 280 -5.05 -6.01 15.46
CA ALA A 280 -4.46 -7.06 14.63
C ALA A 280 -2.93 -6.89 14.50
N GLY A 281 -2.44 -5.66 14.31
CA GLY A 281 -1.01 -5.36 14.31
C GLY A 281 -0.33 -5.72 15.64
N ASN A 282 -0.95 -5.42 16.77
CA ASN A 282 -0.46 -5.81 18.10
C ASN A 282 -0.56 -7.32 18.39
N ASN A 283 -1.33 -8.05 17.59
CA ASN A 283 -1.45 -9.50 17.69
C ASN A 283 -0.51 -10.28 16.77
N LEU A 284 0.31 -9.61 15.97
CA LEU A 284 1.36 -10.27 15.19
C LEU A 284 2.32 -11.04 16.11
N ARG A 285 2.75 -12.21 15.67
CA ARG A 285 3.51 -13.17 16.47
C ARG A 285 4.89 -13.42 15.90
N GLY A 286 5.84 -13.64 16.80
CA GLY A 286 7.15 -14.19 16.47
C GLY A 286 7.25 -15.65 16.85
N LYS A 287 8.39 -16.24 16.56
CA LYS A 287 8.76 -17.60 17.00
C LYS A 287 10.28 -17.71 17.18
N MET A 288 10.69 -18.66 18.04
CA MET A 288 12.08 -19.08 18.23
C MET A 288 12.14 -20.59 18.57
N SER A 289 11.30 -21.37 17.90
CA SER A 289 11.01 -22.78 18.19
C SER A 289 11.71 -23.77 17.25
N GLY A 290 12.58 -23.26 16.33
CA GLY A 290 13.38 -24.09 15.43
C GLY A 290 12.67 -24.57 14.18
N ALA A 291 13.31 -25.48 13.45
CA ALA A 291 12.98 -25.85 12.06
C ALA A 291 11.59 -26.47 11.87
N VAL A 292 11.03 -27.10 12.88
CA VAL A 292 9.70 -27.75 12.83
C VAL A 292 8.79 -27.32 13.98
N GLY A 293 9.19 -26.30 14.75
CA GLY A 293 8.40 -25.77 15.85
C GLY A 293 8.44 -26.59 17.14
N ALA A 294 9.24 -27.64 17.18
CA ALA A 294 9.29 -28.58 18.31
C ALA A 294 10.49 -28.37 19.25
N TYR A 295 11.18 -27.23 19.14
CA TYR A 295 12.31 -26.82 19.99
C TYR A 295 13.48 -27.81 20.03
N ASN A 296 13.66 -28.68 19.02
CA ASN A 296 14.66 -29.74 19.01
C ASN A 296 16.08 -29.24 19.33
N ALA A 297 16.52 -28.13 18.74
CA ALA A 297 17.85 -27.60 18.97
C ALA A 297 17.97 -26.89 20.33
N SER A 298 17.00 -26.07 20.71
CA SER A 298 17.03 -25.32 21.96
C SER A 298 16.85 -26.21 23.19
N SER A 299 16.08 -27.31 23.12
CA SER A 299 15.93 -28.27 24.20
C SER A 299 17.23 -29.02 24.57
N LEU A 300 18.27 -28.97 23.73
CA LEU A 300 19.58 -29.49 24.07
C LEU A 300 20.30 -28.62 25.12
N PHE A 301 19.91 -27.37 25.29
CA PHE A 301 20.60 -26.37 26.11
C PHE A 301 19.72 -25.77 27.20
N PHE A 302 18.40 -25.83 27.03
CA PHE A 302 17.45 -25.24 27.97
C PHE A 302 16.46 -26.32 28.48
N GLU A 303 16.26 -26.37 29.79
CA GLU A 303 15.26 -27.23 30.42
C GLU A 303 13.83 -26.78 30.01
N ASP A 304 13.65 -25.46 29.84
CA ASP A 304 12.40 -24.85 29.38
C ASP A 304 12.68 -23.98 28.13
N PRO A 305 12.67 -24.60 26.94
CA PRO A 305 12.91 -23.89 25.69
C PRO A 305 11.75 -22.96 25.28
N VAL A 306 10.54 -23.18 25.81
CA VAL A 306 9.40 -22.26 25.61
C VAL A 306 9.66 -20.94 26.32
N LYS A 307 10.14 -20.99 27.55
CA LYS A 307 10.52 -19.79 28.29
C LYS A 307 11.69 -19.06 27.64
N PHE A 308 12.61 -19.77 27.01
CA PHE A 308 13.69 -19.15 26.23
C PHE A 308 13.13 -18.38 25.02
N GLU A 309 12.19 -18.95 24.26
CA GLU A 309 11.48 -18.29 23.18
C GLU A 309 10.77 -17.02 23.68
N GLU A 310 9.99 -17.12 24.78
CA GLU A 310 9.32 -15.96 25.38
C GLU A 310 10.31 -14.85 25.72
N GLN A 311 11.47 -15.16 26.30
CA GLN A 311 12.50 -14.19 26.66
C GLN A 311 13.08 -13.47 25.44
N VAL A 312 13.31 -14.16 24.31
CA VAL A 312 13.79 -13.54 23.07
C VAL A 312 12.73 -12.60 22.51
N LEU A 313 11.47 -13.06 22.48
CA LEU A 313 10.37 -12.30 21.90
C LEU A 313 9.95 -11.11 22.78
N ASP A 314 10.05 -11.22 24.09
CA ASP A 314 9.79 -10.10 25.01
C ASP A 314 10.77 -8.94 24.81
N GLU A 315 12.06 -9.23 24.54
CA GLU A 315 13.02 -8.18 24.16
C GLU A 315 12.60 -7.42 22.89
N LEU A 316 11.91 -8.10 21.99
CA LEU A 316 11.39 -7.57 20.73
C LEU A 316 9.96 -7.04 20.86
N LYS A 317 9.38 -7.07 22.07
CA LYS A 317 7.99 -6.68 22.36
C LYS A 317 6.97 -7.46 21.54
N LEU A 318 7.25 -8.72 21.25
CA LEU A 318 6.37 -9.66 20.56
C LEU A 318 5.91 -10.76 21.53
N LYS A 319 4.88 -11.48 21.12
CA LYS A 319 4.43 -12.70 21.80
C LYS A 319 4.73 -13.90 20.90
N PRO A 320 5.00 -15.08 21.46
CA PRO A 320 5.14 -16.30 20.68
C PRO A 320 3.82 -16.70 20.00
N SER A 321 3.91 -17.40 18.87
CA SER A 321 2.80 -18.17 18.34
C SER A 321 2.44 -19.30 19.31
N PRO A 322 1.15 -19.57 19.58
CA PRO A 322 0.76 -20.66 20.48
C PRO A 322 1.34 -22.01 20.07
N VAL A 323 1.31 -22.31 18.78
CA VAL A 323 1.99 -23.46 18.16
C VAL A 323 2.53 -22.99 16.81
N SER A 324 3.79 -23.25 16.57
CA SER A 324 4.39 -22.99 15.25
C SER A 324 4.87 -24.28 14.62
N THR A 325 5.01 -24.26 13.31
CA THR A 325 5.78 -25.22 12.53
C THR A 325 7.17 -24.61 12.26
N GLN A 326 7.70 -24.71 11.04
CA GLN A 326 8.82 -23.86 10.65
C GLN A 326 8.42 -22.37 10.62
N VAL A 327 7.13 -22.09 10.45
CA VAL A 327 6.56 -20.73 10.39
C VAL A 327 5.55 -20.51 11.53
N VAL A 328 5.29 -19.25 11.80
CA VAL A 328 4.18 -18.78 12.64
C VAL A 328 2.86 -19.15 11.97
N GLU A 329 1.80 -19.39 12.76
CA GLU A 329 0.43 -19.55 12.25
C GLU A 329 0.07 -18.38 11.32
N ALA A 330 -0.31 -18.69 10.09
CA ALA A 330 -0.54 -17.69 9.02
C ALA A 330 -1.71 -16.76 9.34
N GLU A 331 -2.66 -17.20 10.17
CA GLU A 331 -3.88 -16.49 10.54
C GLU A 331 -3.60 -15.12 11.16
N PHE A 332 -2.55 -14.97 11.95
CA PHE A 332 -2.19 -13.68 12.56
C PHE A 332 -1.85 -12.61 11.51
N LEU A 333 -1.11 -12.99 10.47
CA LEU A 333 -0.77 -12.08 9.40
C LEU A 333 -1.96 -11.84 8.46
N VAL A 334 -2.74 -12.87 8.17
CA VAL A 334 -3.96 -12.79 7.35
C VAL A 334 -4.98 -11.87 8.02
N ASP A 335 -5.23 -11.98 9.31
CA ASP A 335 -6.13 -11.10 10.07
C ASP A 335 -5.65 -9.63 10.00
N TYR A 336 -4.35 -9.43 10.15
CA TYR A 336 -3.77 -8.09 10.04
C TYR A 336 -4.00 -7.49 8.66
N LEU A 337 -3.62 -8.19 7.59
CA LEU A 337 -3.79 -7.71 6.22
C LEU A 337 -5.26 -7.56 5.83
N ASN A 338 -6.13 -8.47 6.28
CA ASN A 338 -7.58 -8.34 6.08
C ASN A 338 -8.14 -7.07 6.73
N SER A 339 -7.67 -6.72 7.94
CA SER A 339 -8.09 -5.48 8.60
C SER A 339 -7.65 -4.23 7.81
N VAL A 340 -6.44 -4.25 7.24
CA VAL A 340 -5.89 -3.19 6.39
C VAL A 340 -6.69 -3.06 5.08
N ILE A 341 -6.91 -4.16 4.36
CA ILE A 341 -7.66 -4.15 3.09
C ILE A 341 -9.13 -3.80 3.30
N SER A 342 -9.75 -4.21 4.41
CA SER A 342 -11.11 -3.79 4.77
C SER A 342 -11.21 -2.28 4.98
N ALA A 343 -10.24 -1.67 5.67
CA ALA A 343 -10.15 -0.21 5.82
C ALA A 343 -9.91 0.48 4.47
N PHE A 344 -9.10 -0.11 3.60
CA PHE A 344 -8.88 0.41 2.24
C PHE A 344 -10.19 0.44 1.43
N GLY A 345 -11.06 -0.56 1.60
CA GLY A 345 -12.40 -0.58 1.01
C GLY A 345 -13.27 0.61 1.44
N ILE A 346 -13.12 1.09 2.69
CA ILE A 346 -13.83 2.29 3.18
C ILE A 346 -13.32 3.55 2.45
N LEU A 347 -12.01 3.69 2.30
CA LEU A 347 -11.42 4.81 1.54
C LEU A 347 -11.88 4.78 0.07
N ALA A 348 -11.93 3.60 -0.54
CA ALA A 348 -12.40 3.42 -1.91
C ALA A 348 -13.88 3.79 -2.06
N ASN A 349 -14.72 3.47 -1.08
CA ASN A 349 -16.12 3.85 -1.07
C ASN A 349 -16.30 5.36 -0.86
N LEU A 350 -15.57 5.97 0.08
CA LEU A 350 -15.56 7.43 0.24
C LEU A 350 -15.14 8.13 -1.06
N ALA A 351 -14.10 7.62 -1.72
CA ALA A 351 -13.65 8.15 -3.01
C ALA A 351 -14.73 8.03 -4.10
N ASP A 352 -15.46 6.92 -4.16
CA ASP A 352 -16.57 6.74 -5.11
C ASP A 352 -17.72 7.71 -4.82
N ASP A 353 -18.13 7.88 -3.56
CA ASP A 353 -19.20 8.81 -3.19
C ASP A 353 -18.82 10.25 -3.57
N MET A 354 -17.61 10.70 -3.24
CA MET A 354 -17.16 12.04 -3.58
C MET A 354 -17.04 12.24 -5.09
N ARG A 355 -16.55 11.25 -5.82
CA ARG A 355 -16.47 11.28 -7.28
C ARG A 355 -17.85 11.36 -7.93
N HIS A 356 -18.86 10.65 -7.39
CA HIS A 356 -20.25 10.76 -7.84
C HIS A 356 -20.85 12.12 -7.55
N LEU A 357 -20.61 12.68 -6.35
CA LEU A 357 -21.09 14.01 -5.98
C LEU A 357 -20.41 15.16 -6.77
N GLN A 358 -19.23 14.91 -7.36
CA GLN A 358 -18.52 15.86 -8.22
C GLN A 358 -18.97 15.85 -9.68
N ARG A 359 -19.87 14.94 -10.11
CA ARG A 359 -20.40 14.93 -11.49
C ARG A 359 -21.05 16.26 -11.83
N ASN A 360 -20.95 16.71 -13.08
CA ASN A 360 -21.50 17.99 -13.52
C ASN A 360 -23.01 18.17 -13.23
N GLU A 361 -23.77 17.08 -13.30
CA GLU A 361 -25.22 17.06 -13.05
C GLU A 361 -25.54 17.22 -11.56
N ILE A 362 -24.62 16.86 -10.66
CA ILE A 362 -24.76 16.91 -9.20
C ILE A 362 -23.98 18.09 -8.63
N ALA A 363 -22.69 18.13 -8.85
CA ALA A 363 -21.75 19.20 -8.53
C ALA A 363 -21.80 19.69 -7.05
N GLU A 364 -22.12 18.81 -6.11
CA GLU A 364 -22.25 19.15 -4.68
C GLU A 364 -20.91 19.30 -3.97
N VAL A 365 -19.85 18.66 -4.52
CA VAL A 365 -18.48 18.76 -4.00
C VAL A 365 -17.48 18.89 -5.15
N GLY A 366 -16.23 19.27 -4.81
CA GLY A 366 -15.13 19.28 -5.76
C GLY A 366 -13.78 19.10 -5.08
N GLU A 367 -12.85 18.40 -5.74
CA GLU A 367 -11.46 18.41 -5.32
C GLU A 367 -10.90 19.83 -5.40
N PHE A 368 -10.09 20.20 -4.40
CA PHE A 368 -9.33 21.45 -4.47
C PHE A 368 -8.33 21.39 -5.64
N PHE A 369 -8.34 22.45 -6.45
CA PHE A 369 -7.46 22.59 -7.61
C PHE A 369 -6.38 23.63 -7.33
N GLU A 370 -5.12 23.21 -7.36
CA GLU A 370 -3.99 24.14 -7.21
C GLU A 370 -3.90 25.07 -8.45
N ALA A 371 -3.46 26.31 -8.27
CA ALA A 371 -3.46 27.32 -9.34
C ALA A 371 -2.67 26.91 -10.60
N LYS A 372 -1.65 26.07 -10.45
CA LYS A 372 -0.84 25.54 -11.57
C LYS A 372 -1.24 24.14 -12.02
N GLN A 373 -2.28 23.56 -11.43
CA GLN A 373 -2.72 22.22 -11.75
C GLN A 373 -3.46 22.20 -13.09
N VAL A 374 -3.12 21.26 -13.96
CA VAL A 374 -3.80 21.02 -15.24
C VAL A 374 -4.77 19.85 -15.06
N GLY A 375 -6.06 20.10 -15.28
CA GLY A 375 -7.13 19.11 -15.11
C GLY A 375 -7.34 18.21 -16.32
N SER A 376 -6.94 18.67 -17.50
CA SER A 376 -7.08 17.94 -18.77
C SER A 376 -6.04 18.44 -19.77
N SER A 377 -5.49 17.54 -20.58
CA SER A 377 -4.52 17.88 -21.63
C SER A 377 -5.16 18.62 -22.82
N THR A 378 -6.47 18.50 -23.00
CA THR A 378 -7.21 19.03 -24.17
C THR A 378 -8.32 20.01 -23.80
N MET A 379 -8.87 19.94 -22.58
CA MET A 379 -9.96 20.78 -22.12
C MET A 379 -9.56 21.56 -20.87
N PRO A 380 -9.01 22.78 -20.98
CA PRO A 380 -8.45 23.54 -19.86
C PRO A 380 -9.42 23.77 -18.69
N GLN A 381 -10.72 23.89 -18.98
CA GLN A 381 -11.77 24.12 -17.99
C GLN A 381 -12.18 22.84 -17.21
N LYS A 382 -11.78 21.65 -17.68
CA LYS A 382 -12.22 20.38 -17.10
C LYS A 382 -11.44 20.06 -15.81
N ARG A 383 -12.18 19.88 -14.71
CA ARG A 383 -11.63 19.53 -13.39
C ARG A 383 -12.02 18.10 -13.03
N ASN A 384 -11.13 17.15 -13.33
CA ASN A 384 -11.36 15.74 -13.06
C ASN A 384 -11.08 15.41 -11.57
N PRO A 385 -11.84 14.49 -10.95
CA PRO A 385 -11.60 14.00 -9.59
C PRO A 385 -10.46 12.97 -9.55
N ILE A 386 -9.27 13.37 -10.05
CA ILE A 386 -8.14 12.45 -10.31
C ILE A 386 -7.60 11.78 -9.06
N ASN A 387 -7.70 12.44 -7.92
CA ASN A 387 -7.20 11.88 -6.68
C ASN A 387 -8.16 10.85 -6.11
N PHE A 388 -9.46 11.09 -6.15
CA PHE A 388 -10.46 10.08 -5.78
C PHE A 388 -10.40 8.87 -6.71
N GLU A 389 -10.24 9.09 -8.02
CA GLU A 389 -10.03 8.01 -9.00
C GLU A 389 -8.78 7.19 -8.69
N ASN A 390 -7.68 7.84 -8.29
CA ASN A 390 -6.44 7.16 -7.95
C ASN A 390 -6.56 6.30 -6.69
N VAL A 391 -7.22 6.78 -5.62
CA VAL A 391 -7.49 5.99 -4.41
C VAL A 391 -8.31 4.75 -4.75
N LYS A 392 -9.37 4.90 -5.54
CA LYS A 392 -10.18 3.75 -6.00
C LYS A 392 -9.37 2.77 -6.84
N SER A 393 -8.54 3.27 -7.74
CA SER A 393 -7.68 2.45 -8.60
C SER A 393 -6.63 1.68 -7.78
N MET A 394 -6.00 2.31 -6.79
CA MET A 394 -5.03 1.67 -5.91
C MET A 394 -5.69 0.55 -5.08
N TRP A 395 -6.91 0.77 -4.59
CA TRP A 395 -7.67 -0.28 -3.92
C TRP A 395 -7.94 -1.48 -4.84
N LYS A 396 -8.29 -1.25 -6.11
CA LYS A 396 -8.50 -2.34 -7.09
C LYS A 396 -7.25 -3.18 -7.30
N GLU A 397 -6.06 -2.57 -7.23
CA GLU A 397 -4.78 -3.26 -7.37
C GLU A 397 -4.45 -4.09 -6.12
N MET A 398 -4.71 -3.54 -4.92
CA MET A 398 -4.26 -4.16 -3.68
C MET A 398 -5.25 -5.18 -3.11
N MET A 399 -6.57 -4.98 -3.30
CA MET A 399 -7.58 -5.86 -2.74
C MET A 399 -7.48 -7.32 -3.21
N PRO A 400 -7.26 -7.61 -4.51
CA PRO A 400 -7.17 -9.00 -4.97
C PRO A 400 -5.99 -9.77 -4.37
N ARG A 401 -4.97 -9.08 -3.86
CA ARG A 401 -3.79 -9.71 -3.21
C ARG A 401 -4.15 -10.43 -1.91
N MET A 402 -5.34 -10.17 -1.32
CA MET A 402 -5.86 -10.99 -0.21
C MET A 402 -6.12 -12.45 -0.61
N ILE A 403 -6.43 -12.72 -1.88
CA ILE A 403 -6.58 -14.10 -2.37
C ILE A 403 -5.27 -14.87 -2.22
N THR A 404 -4.15 -14.23 -2.55
CA THR A 404 -2.81 -14.81 -2.33
C THR A 404 -2.56 -15.06 -0.86
N MET A 405 -2.91 -14.10 0.02
CA MET A 405 -2.70 -14.25 1.47
C MET A 405 -3.54 -15.39 2.06
N TYR A 406 -4.77 -15.58 1.60
CA TYR A 406 -5.59 -16.74 1.99
C TYR A 406 -5.03 -18.05 1.44
N SER A 407 -4.44 -18.05 0.24
CA SER A 407 -3.79 -19.23 -0.32
C SER A 407 -2.52 -19.59 0.44
N ASP A 408 -1.79 -18.60 0.96
CA ASP A 408 -0.57 -18.79 1.75
C ASP A 408 -0.82 -19.39 3.16
N GLN A 409 -2.09 -19.50 3.60
CA GLN A 409 -2.46 -20.27 4.79
C GLN A 409 -2.26 -21.77 4.58
N ILE A 410 -2.29 -22.24 3.33
CA ILE A 410 -2.14 -23.66 3.00
C ILE A 410 -0.64 -23.95 2.81
N SER A 411 -0.14 -24.90 3.59
CA SER A 411 1.25 -25.34 3.49
C SER A 411 1.33 -26.85 3.77
N GLU A 412 2.31 -27.53 3.17
CA GLU A 412 2.47 -28.95 3.31
C GLU A 412 3.17 -29.31 4.62
N HIS A 413 2.59 -30.27 5.37
CA HIS A 413 3.12 -30.85 6.61
C HIS A 413 3.69 -29.77 7.56
N GLN A 414 4.99 -29.75 7.82
CA GLN A 414 5.62 -28.77 8.70
C GLN A 414 6.02 -27.47 7.99
N ARG A 415 6.19 -27.49 6.69
CA ARG A 415 6.40 -26.34 5.82
C ARG A 415 6.90 -26.71 4.42
N ASP A 416 6.51 -25.92 3.44
CA ASP A 416 7.10 -25.83 2.10
C ASP A 416 7.59 -24.39 1.82
N LEU A 417 7.98 -24.11 0.56
CA LEU A 417 8.42 -22.77 0.11
C LEU A 417 7.44 -22.09 -0.84
N THR A 418 6.20 -22.57 -0.92
CA THR A 418 5.20 -22.07 -1.87
C THR A 418 4.80 -20.63 -1.65
N ASN A 419 4.96 -20.08 -0.43
CA ASN A 419 4.70 -18.68 -0.11
C ASN A 419 5.97 -17.79 -0.07
N SER A 420 7.14 -18.31 -0.39
CA SER A 420 8.39 -17.54 -0.25
C SER A 420 8.46 -16.31 -1.16
N ALA A 421 7.86 -16.40 -2.35
CA ALA A 421 7.77 -15.27 -3.27
C ALA A 421 6.63 -14.32 -2.88
N SER A 422 5.43 -14.85 -2.60
CA SER A 422 4.23 -14.05 -2.31
C SER A 422 4.41 -13.14 -1.08
N MET A 423 5.05 -13.62 -0.03
CA MET A 423 5.34 -12.85 1.20
C MET A 423 6.17 -11.58 0.93
N ARG A 424 7.00 -11.56 -0.11
CA ARG A 424 7.80 -10.37 -0.49
C ARG A 424 6.96 -9.21 -1.00
N PHE A 425 5.70 -9.45 -1.39
CA PHE A 425 4.78 -8.42 -1.89
C PHE A 425 3.90 -7.80 -0.81
N ILE A 426 3.97 -8.26 0.45
CA ILE A 426 3.22 -7.67 1.57
C ILE A 426 3.55 -6.19 1.78
N PRO A 427 4.83 -5.75 1.75
CA PRO A 427 5.16 -4.33 1.86
C PRO A 427 4.45 -3.44 0.84
N GLU A 428 4.17 -3.94 -0.38
CA GLU A 428 3.44 -3.18 -1.40
C GLU A 428 1.98 -2.93 -1.01
N ILE A 429 1.31 -3.90 -0.35
CA ILE A 429 -0.06 -3.74 0.16
C ILE A 429 -0.10 -2.61 1.20
N LEU A 430 0.82 -2.66 2.15
CA LEU A 430 0.93 -1.68 3.23
C LEU A 430 1.30 -0.29 2.70
N ALA A 431 2.26 -0.20 1.78
CA ALA A 431 2.66 1.04 1.14
C ALA A 431 1.53 1.63 0.28
N GLY A 432 0.84 0.81 -0.52
CA GLY A 432 -0.31 1.22 -1.34
C GLY A 432 -1.45 1.78 -0.50
N PHE A 433 -1.75 1.15 0.62
CA PHE A 433 -2.74 1.65 1.57
C PHE A 433 -2.29 2.98 2.20
N TYR A 434 -1.07 3.04 2.75
CA TYR A 434 -0.54 4.24 3.38
C TYR A 434 -0.55 5.47 2.45
N VAL A 435 -0.06 5.33 1.21
CA VAL A 435 -0.06 6.45 0.26
C VAL A 435 -1.48 6.90 -0.10
N SER A 436 -2.45 5.98 -0.07
CA SER A 436 -3.86 6.29 -0.29
C SER A 436 -4.49 7.00 0.90
N VAL A 437 -4.11 6.66 2.14
CA VAL A 437 -4.52 7.39 3.36
C VAL A 437 -4.00 8.82 3.32
N VAL A 438 -2.70 9.02 3.07
CA VAL A 438 -2.08 10.36 2.94
C VAL A 438 -2.78 11.20 1.86
N ARG A 439 -3.09 10.59 0.73
CA ARG A 439 -3.80 11.25 -0.37
C ARG A 439 -5.22 11.63 0.04
N MET A 440 -5.97 10.71 0.65
CA MET A 440 -7.35 10.96 1.09
C MET A 440 -7.40 12.06 2.15
N GLU A 441 -6.45 12.07 3.11
CA GLU A 441 -6.34 13.13 4.10
C GLU A 441 -6.16 14.50 3.43
N LYS A 442 -5.20 14.62 2.50
CA LYS A 442 -4.94 15.85 1.75
C LYS A 442 -6.17 16.35 0.97
N ILE A 443 -6.92 15.44 0.35
CA ILE A 443 -8.10 15.81 -0.45
C ILE A 443 -9.23 16.25 0.46
N MET A 444 -9.55 15.45 1.49
CA MET A 444 -10.69 15.71 2.37
C MET A 444 -10.49 16.94 3.24
N SER A 445 -9.25 17.27 3.62
CA SER A 445 -8.94 18.51 4.35
C SER A 445 -9.21 19.78 3.53
N ASN A 446 -9.14 19.67 2.19
CA ASN A 446 -9.32 20.76 1.24
C ASN A 446 -10.59 20.62 0.38
N LEU A 447 -11.51 19.72 0.75
CA LEU A 447 -12.74 19.48 -0.02
C LEU A 447 -13.59 20.74 -0.12
N SER A 448 -13.91 21.14 -1.35
CA SER A 448 -14.89 22.18 -1.63
C SER A 448 -16.31 21.62 -1.53
N VAL A 449 -17.16 22.22 -0.69
CA VAL A 449 -18.59 21.90 -0.57
C VAL A 449 -19.39 23.02 -1.21
N ASP A 450 -20.10 22.72 -2.30
CA ASP A 450 -20.90 23.69 -3.05
C ASP A 450 -22.33 23.77 -2.50
N LYS A 451 -22.55 24.74 -1.61
CA LYS A 451 -23.85 24.93 -0.94
C LYS A 451 -24.95 25.32 -1.92
N ASN A 452 -24.61 26.03 -3.00
CA ASN A 452 -25.61 26.46 -4.01
C ASN A 452 -26.13 25.24 -4.80
N ASN A 453 -25.23 24.33 -5.20
CA ASN A 453 -25.65 23.11 -5.88
C ASN A 453 -26.36 22.13 -4.92
N LEU A 454 -25.97 22.04 -3.66
CA LEU A 454 -26.72 21.29 -2.64
C LEU A 454 -28.16 21.78 -2.52
N GLU A 455 -28.36 23.10 -2.40
CA GLU A 455 -29.69 23.72 -2.33
C GLU A 455 -30.49 23.52 -3.63
N LYS A 456 -29.86 23.73 -4.79
CA LYS A 456 -30.47 23.49 -6.11
C LYS A 456 -30.96 22.06 -6.24
N ASN A 457 -30.13 21.07 -5.90
CA ASN A 457 -30.48 19.65 -6.02
C ASN A 457 -31.59 19.25 -5.06
N PHE A 458 -31.56 19.75 -3.82
CA PHE A 458 -32.67 19.61 -2.89
C PHE A 458 -33.95 20.22 -3.47
N GLY A 459 -33.87 21.41 -4.06
CA GLY A 459 -34.99 22.13 -4.68
C GLY A 459 -35.72 21.36 -5.78
N MET A 460 -35.00 20.49 -6.51
CA MET A 460 -35.59 19.66 -7.58
C MET A 460 -36.63 18.68 -7.03
N ALA A 461 -36.45 18.16 -5.83
CA ALA A 461 -37.30 17.13 -5.23
C ALA A 461 -38.23 17.65 -4.12
N LYS A 462 -37.99 18.85 -3.60
CA LYS A 462 -38.65 19.40 -2.39
C LYS A 462 -40.17 19.30 -2.36
N HIS A 463 -40.84 19.38 -3.55
CA HIS A 463 -42.28 19.33 -3.66
C HIS A 463 -42.87 17.93 -3.49
N MET A 464 -42.06 16.89 -3.69
CA MET A 464 -42.45 15.49 -3.60
C MET A 464 -41.99 14.80 -2.33
N ILE A 465 -40.95 15.33 -1.69
CA ILE A 465 -40.36 14.78 -0.43
C ILE A 465 -41.40 14.64 0.67
N ILE A 466 -42.35 15.58 0.73
CA ILE A 466 -43.43 15.58 1.73
C ILE A 466 -44.41 14.41 1.60
N ALA A 467 -44.36 13.61 0.52
CA ALA A 467 -45.27 12.48 0.31
C ALA A 467 -45.13 11.44 1.45
N GLU A 468 -43.91 11.12 1.84
CA GLU A 468 -43.65 10.17 2.95
C GLU A 468 -44.20 10.65 4.28
N PRO A 469 -43.78 11.81 4.83
CA PRO A 469 -44.32 12.29 6.10
C PRO A 469 -45.84 12.52 6.04
N LEU A 470 -46.40 12.92 4.88
CA LEU A 470 -47.83 13.08 4.72
C LEU A 470 -48.57 11.76 4.93
N TYR A 471 -48.17 10.67 4.21
CA TYR A 471 -48.89 9.42 4.35
C TYR A 471 -48.79 8.85 5.76
N ILE A 472 -47.61 8.94 6.39
CA ILE A 472 -47.39 8.49 7.75
C ILE A 472 -48.29 9.24 8.74
N LEU A 473 -48.36 10.57 8.61
CA LEU A 473 -49.18 11.42 9.47
C LEU A 473 -50.69 11.19 9.27
N LEU A 474 -51.13 10.97 8.05
CA LEU A 474 -52.53 10.62 7.74
C LEU A 474 -52.89 9.26 8.36
N ALA A 475 -52.04 8.24 8.16
CA ALA A 475 -52.25 6.90 8.73
C ALA A 475 -52.29 6.94 10.26
N ALA A 476 -51.36 7.64 10.91
CA ALA A 476 -51.33 7.82 12.36
C ALA A 476 -52.57 8.53 12.95
N ASN A 477 -53.28 9.31 12.12
CA ASN A 477 -54.53 9.99 12.49
C ASN A 477 -55.80 9.26 12.05
N GLY A 478 -55.68 7.99 11.57
CA GLY A 478 -56.77 7.11 11.31
C GLY A 478 -57.31 7.13 9.85
N HIS A 479 -56.52 7.62 8.89
CA HIS A 479 -56.86 7.50 7.47
C HIS A 479 -56.72 6.05 7.04
N GLN A 480 -57.77 5.45 6.47
CA GLN A 480 -57.83 4.01 6.23
C GLN A 480 -56.85 3.54 5.15
N ASP A 481 -56.60 4.35 4.14
CA ASP A 481 -55.67 4.06 3.05
C ASP A 481 -54.85 5.30 2.68
N ALA A 482 -54.00 5.70 3.64
CA ALA A 482 -53.18 6.92 3.50
C ALA A 482 -52.14 6.80 2.38
N HIS A 483 -51.57 5.61 2.19
CA HIS A 483 -50.53 5.40 1.17
C HIS A 483 -51.12 5.58 -0.24
N GLU A 484 -52.25 4.90 -0.54
CA GLU A 484 -52.90 5.00 -1.87
C GLU A 484 -53.42 6.41 -2.12
N TYR A 485 -54.01 7.06 -1.11
CA TYR A 485 -54.40 8.46 -1.22
C TYR A 485 -53.20 9.36 -1.62
N VAL A 486 -52.08 9.27 -0.93
CA VAL A 486 -50.89 10.08 -1.22
C VAL A 486 -50.30 9.70 -2.59
N ARG A 487 -50.28 8.41 -2.95
CA ARG A 487 -49.87 7.95 -4.29
C ARG A 487 -50.71 8.62 -5.39
N GLY A 488 -52.04 8.64 -5.25
CA GLY A 488 -52.95 9.32 -6.19
C GLY A 488 -52.67 10.82 -6.28
N MET A 489 -52.39 11.47 -5.14
CA MET A 489 -52.06 12.91 -5.08
C MET A 489 -50.69 13.22 -5.69
N THR A 490 -49.70 12.33 -5.55
CA THR A 490 -48.38 12.49 -6.21
C THR A 490 -48.50 12.40 -7.72
N LEU A 491 -49.27 11.44 -8.26
CA LEU A 491 -49.56 11.35 -9.69
C LEU A 491 -50.29 12.60 -10.22
N LYS A 492 -51.25 13.12 -9.46
CA LYS A 492 -51.95 14.37 -9.79
C LYS A 492 -51.01 15.58 -9.77
N SER A 493 -50.08 15.64 -8.79
CA SER A 493 -49.07 16.68 -8.73
C SER A 493 -48.15 16.65 -9.94
N GLN A 494 -47.69 15.47 -10.35
CA GLN A 494 -46.84 15.29 -11.54
C GLN A 494 -47.57 15.71 -12.83
N SER A 495 -48.82 15.28 -13.03
CA SER A 495 -49.61 15.60 -14.24
C SER A 495 -49.98 17.07 -14.32
N THR A 496 -50.33 17.71 -13.21
CA THR A 496 -50.76 19.12 -13.16
C THR A 496 -49.62 20.11 -12.96
N LYS A 497 -48.40 19.61 -12.63
CA LYS A 497 -47.23 20.41 -12.21
C LYS A 497 -47.47 21.33 -11.00
N LYS A 498 -48.52 21.03 -10.21
CA LYS A 498 -48.80 21.76 -8.96
C LYS A 498 -48.09 21.12 -7.78
N PRO A 499 -47.56 21.92 -6.81
CA PRO A 499 -46.98 21.38 -5.59
C PRO A 499 -47.91 20.43 -4.85
N LEU A 500 -47.41 19.29 -4.37
CA LEU A 500 -48.23 18.30 -3.65
C LEU A 500 -48.97 18.92 -2.47
N ILE A 501 -48.29 19.77 -1.69
CA ILE A 501 -48.90 20.44 -0.54
C ILE A 501 -50.10 21.34 -0.91
N GLU A 502 -50.07 21.98 -2.06
CA GLU A 502 -51.15 22.81 -2.54
C GLU A 502 -52.40 21.95 -2.85
N LEU A 503 -52.21 20.83 -3.55
CA LEU A 503 -53.28 19.88 -3.86
C LEU A 503 -53.90 19.30 -2.59
N VAL A 504 -53.06 18.94 -1.64
CA VAL A 504 -53.44 18.38 -0.32
C VAL A 504 -54.25 19.39 0.49
N ARG A 505 -53.82 20.66 0.54
CA ARG A 505 -54.56 21.74 1.27
C ARG A 505 -55.92 22.04 0.69
N ASN A 506 -56.08 21.91 -0.61
CA ASN A 506 -57.32 22.16 -1.31
C ASN A 506 -58.31 20.96 -1.27
N ASP A 507 -57.88 19.80 -0.79
CA ASP A 507 -58.73 18.64 -0.65
C ASP A 507 -59.47 18.66 0.69
N LYS A 508 -60.78 18.78 0.59
CA LYS A 508 -61.68 18.83 1.75
C LYS A 508 -61.72 17.52 2.53
N SER A 509 -61.48 16.38 1.88
CA SER A 509 -61.60 15.05 2.47
C SER A 509 -60.54 14.79 3.57
N ILE A 510 -59.39 15.43 3.49
CA ILE A 510 -58.32 15.21 4.45
C ILE A 510 -58.18 16.34 5.50
N GLN A 511 -58.96 17.44 5.39
CA GLN A 511 -58.92 18.53 6.35
C GLN A 511 -59.12 18.08 7.83
N PRO A 512 -60.01 17.09 8.10
CA PRO A 512 -60.13 16.58 9.48
C PRO A 512 -58.86 15.97 10.05
N TYR A 513 -58.04 15.36 9.21
CA TYR A 513 -56.76 14.75 9.59
C TYR A 513 -55.69 15.83 9.78
N LEU A 514 -55.60 16.79 8.86
CA LEU A 514 -54.61 17.88 8.95
C LEU A 514 -54.81 18.75 10.20
N LYS A 515 -56.04 18.96 10.66
CA LYS A 515 -56.35 19.68 11.88
C LYS A 515 -55.86 19.01 13.16
N LYS A 516 -55.56 17.71 13.13
CA LYS A 516 -55.02 16.95 14.28
C LYS A 516 -53.50 17.04 14.37
N LEU A 517 -52.85 17.56 13.32
CA LEU A 517 -51.37 17.63 13.27
C LEU A 517 -50.82 18.71 14.19
N SER A 518 -49.72 18.40 14.88
CA SER A 518 -48.98 19.38 15.67
C SER A 518 -48.37 20.48 14.78
N LYS A 519 -48.06 21.62 15.39
CA LYS A 519 -47.39 22.75 14.71
C LYS A 519 -46.11 22.27 13.98
N ARG A 520 -45.27 21.46 14.66
CA ARG A 520 -44.04 20.89 14.05
C ARG A 520 -44.33 20.02 12.84
N GLN A 521 -45.35 19.16 12.90
CA GLN A 521 -45.73 18.29 11.78
C GLN A 521 -46.20 19.10 10.57
N LEU A 522 -46.98 20.15 10.80
CA LEU A 522 -47.43 21.09 9.75
C LEU A 522 -46.25 21.87 9.14
N GLU A 523 -45.27 22.26 9.97
CA GLU A 523 -44.06 22.94 9.48
C GLU A 523 -43.27 22.05 8.53
N ILE A 524 -43.12 20.74 8.81
CA ILE A 524 -42.46 19.76 7.93
C ILE A 524 -43.21 19.64 6.58
N LEU A 525 -44.51 19.55 6.62
CA LEU A 525 -45.29 19.45 5.36
C LEU A 525 -45.22 20.75 4.53
N ASN A 526 -44.98 21.89 5.16
CA ASN A 526 -44.85 23.18 4.47
C ASN A 526 -43.43 23.44 3.95
N ASP A 527 -42.44 22.92 4.66
CA ASP A 527 -41.02 23.12 4.38
C ASP A 527 -40.25 21.80 4.55
N ALA A 528 -40.06 21.11 3.43
CA ALA A 528 -39.36 19.83 3.39
C ALA A 528 -37.92 19.89 3.95
N SER A 529 -37.30 21.08 4.00
CA SER A 529 -35.95 21.22 4.58
C SER A 529 -35.90 20.90 6.09
N LYS A 530 -37.06 20.93 6.76
CA LYS A 530 -37.21 20.57 8.17
C LYS A 530 -37.35 19.06 8.40
N TYR A 531 -37.44 18.26 7.32
CA TYR A 531 -37.60 16.80 7.39
C TYR A 531 -36.25 16.07 7.44
N THR A 532 -35.20 16.65 7.99
CA THR A 532 -33.87 16.00 8.12
C THR A 532 -33.78 14.99 9.27
N GLY A 533 -34.91 14.70 9.91
CA GLY A 533 -34.98 13.74 11.02
C GLY A 533 -34.02 14.08 12.15
N PHE A 534 -33.10 13.18 12.44
CA PHE A 534 -32.11 13.29 13.52
C PHE A 534 -30.68 13.51 13.00
N ALA A 535 -30.51 13.81 11.71
CA ALA A 535 -29.21 13.85 11.03
C ALA A 535 -28.19 14.73 11.76
N GLN A 536 -28.54 15.97 12.11
CA GLN A 536 -27.65 16.91 12.82
C GLN A 536 -27.14 16.35 14.16
N LYS A 537 -28.09 15.86 14.99
CA LYS A 537 -27.78 15.36 16.33
C LYS A 537 -27.01 14.04 16.26
N LYS A 538 -27.36 13.16 15.29
CA LYS A 538 -26.65 11.92 15.09
C LYS A 538 -25.20 12.15 14.62
N THR A 539 -24.96 13.12 13.74
CA THR A 539 -23.62 13.56 13.35
C THR A 539 -22.79 13.96 14.57
N GLN A 540 -23.36 14.83 15.42
CA GLN A 540 -22.68 15.26 16.64
C GLN A 540 -22.31 14.07 17.54
N MET A 541 -23.28 13.19 17.82
CA MET A 541 -23.09 12.01 18.68
C MET A 541 -21.99 11.06 18.12
N VAL A 542 -21.97 10.83 16.82
CA VAL A 542 -20.97 9.96 16.19
C VAL A 542 -19.58 10.59 16.31
N CYS A 543 -19.45 11.86 16.01
CA CYS A 543 -18.17 12.57 16.11
C CYS A 543 -17.65 12.59 17.55
N GLU A 544 -18.50 12.93 18.54
CA GLU A 544 -18.12 12.93 19.96
C GLU A 544 -17.69 11.55 20.45
N HIS A 545 -18.38 10.49 20.02
CA HIS A 545 -18.01 9.11 20.34
C HIS A 545 -16.58 8.80 19.86
N TRP A 546 -16.27 9.09 18.58
CA TRP A 546 -14.97 8.75 18.02
C TRP A 546 -13.84 9.67 18.50
N ILE A 547 -14.11 10.94 18.80
CA ILE A 547 -13.15 11.81 19.48
C ILE A 547 -12.72 11.20 20.81
N LYS A 548 -13.68 10.72 21.60
CA LYS A 548 -13.41 10.09 22.90
C LYS A 548 -12.72 8.74 22.75
N GLU A 549 -13.23 7.85 21.90
CA GLU A 549 -12.76 6.47 21.74
C GLU A 549 -11.33 6.40 21.21
N LEU A 550 -10.98 7.31 20.31
CA LEU A 550 -9.63 7.39 19.71
C LEU A 550 -8.73 8.39 20.43
N ASN A 551 -9.21 9.06 21.48
CA ASN A 551 -8.48 10.07 22.26
C ASN A 551 -7.91 11.19 21.36
N LEU A 552 -8.75 11.75 20.47
CA LEU A 552 -8.35 12.80 19.55
C LEU A 552 -8.38 14.17 20.21
N GLY A 553 -7.31 14.94 20.07
CA GLY A 553 -7.18 16.31 20.58
C GLY A 553 -7.82 17.38 19.67
N ILE A 554 -9.13 17.23 19.31
CA ILE A 554 -9.88 18.14 18.41
C ILE A 554 -11.16 18.63 19.05
#